data_14fd1709a0ecea35fbaffad1aa065f6e
#
_entry.id   14fd1709a0ecea35fbaffad1aa065f6e
#
_cell.length_a   1.000
_cell.length_b   1.000
_cell.length_c   1.000
_cell.angle_alpha   90.00
_cell.angle_beta   90.00
_cell.angle_gamma   90.00
#
_symmetry.space_group_name_H-M   'P 1'
#
loop_
_entity.id
_entity.type
_entity.pdbx_description
1 polymer ?
#
loop_
_entity_poly.entity_id
_entity_poly.type
_entity_poly.pdbx_seq_one_letter_code
_entity_poly.pdbx_strand_id
1 'polypeptide(L)'
;AEADAINYRAPYQSDPSMRKAINSASMKYQDIHLSHMGMLVQQNFIDVDVAVIEAVRITEEGNVIPSSAVGNNVEYMDAADKIIIEVNEWQSLELEGMHDIWEMPKLPNRVPIPITKPGDRIGTPYIEVDPEKIVAIVKTDEADRNAPFKPADEISEKIAGNFLDFLEGEVAAGRLSYDGYIMQSGVGNVPNAVMAGLLDSKFNNIQAYTEVIQDGMVDLIDSGKMTVASATSFSLSPEYAHKMNEEASNYREHIILRPQQISNHP
;
A
#
# COMPACT_ATOMS: atom_id res chain seq x y z
N ALA A 1 -18.07 12.19 -8.77
CA ALA A 1 -19.17 11.59 -9.53
C ALA A 1 -20.37 12.54 -9.58
N GLU A 2 -20.92 12.96 -8.42
CA GLU A 2 -22.12 13.83 -8.38
C GLU A 2 -21.91 15.19 -9.05
N ALA A 3 -20.71 15.75 -8.96
CA ALA A 3 -20.35 17.02 -9.60
C ALA A 3 -19.93 16.85 -11.08
N ASP A 4 -19.99 15.62 -11.63
CA ASP A 4 -19.55 15.27 -12.99
C ASP A 4 -18.10 15.69 -13.32
N ALA A 5 -17.27 15.79 -12.27
CA ALA A 5 -15.89 16.21 -12.40
C ALA A 5 -14.93 15.03 -12.72
N ILE A 6 -15.39 13.78 -12.51
CA ILE A 6 -14.62 12.57 -12.77
C ILE A 6 -15.30 11.77 -13.85
N ASN A 7 -14.66 11.60 -15.00
CA ASN A 7 -15.22 10.91 -16.16
C ASN A 7 -14.55 9.57 -16.46
N TYR A 8 -13.43 9.27 -15.81
CA TYR A 8 -12.67 8.03 -15.97
C TYR A 8 -12.14 7.53 -14.63
N ARG A 9 -12.18 6.23 -14.42
CA ARG A 9 -11.61 5.55 -13.25
C ARG A 9 -10.95 4.23 -13.64
N ALA A 10 -9.79 3.97 -13.08
CA ALA A 10 -9.10 2.67 -13.09
C ALA A 10 -8.23 2.56 -11.81
N PRO A 11 -7.96 1.35 -11.35
CA PRO A 11 -8.65 0.09 -11.64
C PRO A 11 -9.86 -0.17 -10.75
N TYR A 12 -9.75 -0.04 -9.43
CA TYR A 12 -10.77 -0.41 -8.45
C TYR A 12 -11.49 0.83 -7.86
N GLN A 13 -12.74 0.64 -7.44
CA GLN A 13 -13.48 1.71 -6.77
C GLN A 13 -14.31 1.20 -5.60
N SER A 14 -14.09 1.78 -4.42
CA SER A 14 -14.83 1.48 -3.19
C SER A 14 -16.02 2.42 -2.95
N ASP A 15 -15.98 3.66 -3.46
CA ASP A 15 -17.05 4.64 -3.23
C ASP A 15 -18.37 4.23 -3.91
N PRO A 16 -19.51 4.19 -3.17
CA PRO A 16 -20.77 3.73 -3.71
C PRO A 16 -21.34 4.62 -4.83
N SER A 17 -21.13 5.94 -4.79
CA SER A 17 -21.64 6.86 -5.81
C SER A 17 -20.88 6.70 -7.14
N MET A 18 -19.57 6.51 -7.06
CA MET A 18 -18.76 6.21 -8.23
C MET A 18 -19.07 4.83 -8.81
N ARG A 19 -19.27 3.81 -7.96
CA ARG A 19 -19.72 2.47 -8.43
C ARG A 19 -21.06 2.58 -9.17
N LYS A 20 -22.00 3.38 -8.68
CA LYS A 20 -23.28 3.62 -9.36
C LYS A 20 -23.06 4.28 -10.72
N ALA A 21 -22.19 5.28 -10.81
CA ALA A 21 -21.85 5.94 -12.08
C ALA A 21 -21.18 4.98 -13.08
N ILE A 22 -20.26 4.14 -12.62
CA ILE A 22 -19.63 3.09 -13.43
C ILE A 22 -20.67 2.09 -13.92
N ASN A 23 -21.49 1.54 -13.05
CA ASN A 23 -22.51 0.54 -13.38
C ASN A 23 -23.62 1.06 -14.31
N SER A 24 -23.88 2.37 -14.28
CA SER A 24 -24.83 3.03 -15.19
C SER A 24 -24.18 3.50 -16.50
N ALA A 25 -22.90 3.19 -16.73
CA ALA A 25 -22.11 3.64 -17.87
C ALA A 25 -22.04 5.18 -18.06
N SER A 26 -22.31 5.96 -16.99
CA SER A 26 -22.12 7.41 -16.99
C SER A 26 -20.68 7.82 -16.72
N MET A 27 -19.84 6.88 -16.27
CA MET A 27 -18.39 7.04 -16.06
C MET A 27 -17.65 5.95 -16.81
N LYS A 28 -16.58 6.30 -17.51
CA LYS A 28 -15.69 5.33 -18.13
C LYS A 28 -14.91 4.59 -17.04
N TYR A 29 -14.84 3.27 -17.17
CA TYR A 29 -14.12 2.41 -16.24
C TYR A 29 -13.23 1.44 -16.98
N GLN A 30 -12.02 1.26 -16.49
CA GLN A 30 -11.10 0.25 -16.99
C GLN A 30 -10.72 -0.68 -15.84
N ASP A 31 -11.05 -1.96 -16.01
CA ASP A 31 -10.61 -3.01 -15.09
C ASP A 31 -9.23 -3.52 -15.56
N ILE A 32 -8.23 -3.26 -14.72
CA ILE A 32 -6.83 -3.66 -14.98
C ILE A 32 -6.19 -4.15 -13.69
N HIS A 33 -5.19 -4.99 -13.82
CA HIS A 33 -4.35 -5.35 -12.69
C HIS A 33 -3.62 -4.10 -12.15
N LEU A 34 -3.58 -3.94 -10.83
CA LEU A 34 -3.04 -2.72 -10.18
C LEU A 34 -1.60 -2.42 -10.62
N SER A 35 -0.73 -3.43 -10.73
CA SER A 35 0.65 -3.25 -11.18
C SER A 35 0.79 -2.81 -12.64
N HIS A 36 -0.27 -2.97 -13.46
CA HIS A 36 -0.23 -2.57 -14.87
C HIS A 36 -0.50 -1.08 -15.08
N MET A 37 -1.08 -0.37 -14.09
CA MET A 37 -1.37 1.06 -14.22
C MET A 37 -0.08 1.85 -14.48
N GLY A 38 0.94 1.65 -13.67
CA GLY A 38 2.23 2.32 -13.86
C GLY A 38 2.84 2.02 -15.24
N MET A 39 2.75 0.78 -15.72
CA MET A 39 3.22 0.41 -17.05
C MET A 39 2.45 1.14 -18.17
N LEU A 40 1.12 1.28 -18.06
CA LEU A 40 0.31 2.01 -19.06
C LEU A 40 0.69 3.49 -19.13
N VAL A 41 0.96 4.10 -17.98
CA VAL A 41 1.45 5.48 -17.88
C VAL A 41 2.85 5.59 -18.51
N GLN A 42 3.79 4.72 -18.12
CA GLN A 42 5.16 4.72 -18.65
C GLN A 42 5.25 4.52 -20.17
N GLN A 43 4.25 3.88 -20.77
CA GLN A 43 4.18 3.62 -22.22
C GLN A 43 3.30 4.65 -22.97
N ASN A 44 2.85 5.70 -22.30
CA ASN A 44 1.99 6.73 -22.87
C ASN A 44 0.64 6.20 -23.43
N PHE A 45 0.11 5.12 -22.85
CA PHE A 45 -1.27 4.70 -23.09
C PHE A 45 -2.28 5.54 -22.29
N ILE A 46 -1.79 6.15 -21.20
CA ILE A 46 -2.52 7.09 -20.36
C ILE A 46 -1.65 8.33 -20.26
N ASP A 47 -2.14 9.44 -20.79
CA ASP A 47 -1.49 10.75 -20.68
C ASP A 47 -1.74 11.33 -19.28
N VAL A 48 -0.73 11.98 -18.72
CA VAL A 48 -0.80 12.64 -17.41
C VAL A 48 -0.34 14.08 -17.57
N ASP A 49 -1.27 15.01 -17.74
CA ASP A 49 -0.97 16.44 -17.82
C ASP A 49 -0.54 17.00 -16.45
N VAL A 50 -1.26 16.62 -15.40
CA VAL A 50 -1.01 17.07 -14.03
C VAL A 50 -1.10 15.91 -13.07
N ALA A 51 -0.06 15.68 -12.27
CA ALA A 51 -0.08 14.79 -11.12
C ALA A 51 -0.34 15.58 -9.83
N VAL A 52 -1.23 15.07 -8.98
CA VAL A 52 -1.46 15.60 -7.62
C VAL A 52 -1.02 14.52 -6.64
N ILE A 53 0.02 14.80 -5.86
CA ILE A 53 0.71 13.81 -5.04
C ILE A 53 0.73 14.27 -3.59
N GLU A 54 0.26 13.42 -2.69
CA GLU A 54 0.39 13.64 -1.25
C GLU A 54 1.79 13.23 -0.77
N ALA A 55 2.37 14.05 0.10
CA ALA A 55 3.68 13.85 0.67
C ALA A 55 3.71 14.29 2.15
N VAL A 56 4.63 13.71 2.93
CA VAL A 56 4.90 14.20 4.28
C VAL A 56 5.83 15.41 4.25
N ARG A 57 6.76 15.47 3.29
CA ARG A 57 7.64 16.62 3.07
C ARG A 57 8.36 16.57 1.73
N ILE A 58 8.98 17.70 1.39
CA ILE A 58 9.96 17.83 0.32
C ILE A 58 11.32 18.10 0.99
N THR A 59 12.38 17.39 0.58
CA THR A 59 13.73 17.58 1.11
C THR A 59 14.38 18.88 0.59
N GLU A 60 15.51 19.27 1.17
CA GLU A 60 16.27 20.44 0.69
C GLU A 60 16.77 20.28 -0.75
N GLU A 61 17.02 19.03 -1.18
CA GLU A 61 17.42 18.68 -2.54
C GLU A 61 16.25 18.63 -3.53
N GLY A 62 15.01 18.80 -3.05
CA GLY A 62 13.78 18.75 -3.85
C GLY A 62 13.15 17.37 -4.00
N ASN A 63 13.67 16.34 -3.31
CA ASN A 63 13.10 15.01 -3.32
C ASN A 63 11.79 14.95 -2.51
N VAL A 64 10.85 14.12 -2.93
CA VAL A 64 9.54 14.00 -2.30
C VAL A 64 9.48 12.75 -1.43
N ILE A 65 9.19 12.92 -0.15
CA ILE A 65 8.91 11.81 0.77
C ILE A 65 7.40 11.53 0.71
N PRO A 66 6.97 10.37 0.18
CA PRO A 66 5.55 10.02 0.12
C PRO A 66 4.90 9.97 1.50
N SER A 67 3.57 10.00 1.55
CA SER A 67 2.79 9.83 2.77
C SER A 67 2.54 8.35 3.09
N SER A 68 1.38 8.01 3.60
CA SER A 68 0.93 6.66 3.94
C SER A 68 0.75 5.72 2.73
N ALA A 69 0.92 6.23 1.51
CA ALA A 69 0.80 5.47 0.26
C ALA A 69 1.83 5.90 -0.77
N VAL A 70 2.49 4.91 -1.40
CA VAL A 70 3.33 5.14 -2.57
C VAL A 70 2.51 4.98 -3.85
N GLY A 71 1.74 3.90 -3.97
CA GLY A 71 0.92 3.65 -5.15
C GLY A 71 1.70 3.71 -6.46
N ASN A 72 1.16 4.44 -7.43
CA ASN A 72 1.81 4.74 -8.71
C ASN A 72 2.35 6.18 -8.76
N ASN A 73 2.67 6.79 -7.62
CA ASN A 73 3.15 8.17 -7.54
C ASN A 73 4.39 8.40 -8.39
N VAL A 74 5.32 7.42 -8.39
CA VAL A 74 6.56 7.47 -9.17
C VAL A 74 6.26 7.65 -10.65
N GLU A 75 5.40 6.79 -11.21
CA GLU A 75 5.06 6.79 -12.62
C GLU A 75 4.25 8.02 -13.03
N TYR A 76 3.36 8.49 -12.16
CA TYR A 76 2.60 9.72 -12.40
C TYR A 76 3.49 10.94 -12.39
N MET A 77 4.43 11.06 -11.44
CA MET A 77 5.37 12.18 -11.35
C MET A 77 6.35 12.19 -12.53
N ASP A 78 6.84 11.01 -12.95
CA ASP A 78 7.71 10.90 -14.13
C ASP A 78 7.00 11.32 -15.41
N ALA A 79 5.75 10.89 -15.60
CA ALA A 79 4.99 11.14 -16.82
C ALA A 79 4.36 12.54 -16.90
N ALA A 80 4.00 13.15 -15.78
CA ALA A 80 3.27 14.41 -15.75
C ALA A 80 4.08 15.58 -16.31
N ASP A 81 3.40 16.49 -17.03
CA ASP A 81 3.96 17.78 -17.41
C ASP A 81 4.09 18.73 -16.22
N LYS A 82 3.16 18.64 -15.27
CA LYS A 82 3.10 19.48 -14.06
C LYS A 82 2.78 18.64 -12.85
N ILE A 83 3.31 19.06 -11.70
CA ILE A 83 3.09 18.37 -10.42
C ILE A 83 2.59 19.38 -9.40
N ILE A 84 1.55 18.99 -8.68
CA ILE A 84 1.08 19.66 -7.48
C ILE A 84 1.38 18.72 -6.31
N ILE A 85 2.12 19.20 -5.32
CA ILE A 85 2.43 18.43 -4.12
C ILE A 85 1.53 18.91 -2.98
N GLU A 86 0.76 18.00 -2.42
CA GLU A 86 0.02 18.20 -1.19
C GLU A 86 0.90 17.74 -0.02
N VAL A 87 1.42 18.69 0.76
CA VAL A 87 2.13 18.39 2.00
C VAL A 87 1.10 18.32 3.11
N ASN A 88 0.78 17.10 3.54
CA ASN A 88 -0.20 16.86 4.58
C ASN A 88 0.48 16.87 5.95
N GLU A 89 0.29 17.97 6.70
CA GLU A 89 0.93 18.20 8.00
C GLU A 89 0.37 17.27 9.11
N TRP A 90 -0.76 16.60 8.87
CA TRP A 90 -1.25 15.54 9.75
C TRP A 90 -0.35 14.29 9.73
N GLN A 91 0.21 13.96 8.60
CA GLN A 91 1.06 12.77 8.43
C GLN A 91 2.37 12.91 9.23
N SER A 92 2.74 11.87 9.95
CA SER A 92 3.98 11.86 10.73
C SER A 92 5.21 12.00 9.85
N LEU A 93 6.12 12.90 10.20
CA LEU A 93 7.43 12.98 9.54
C LEU A 93 8.26 11.70 9.75
N GLU A 94 7.95 10.91 10.77
CA GLU A 94 8.61 9.64 11.05
C GLU A 94 8.29 8.53 10.03
N LEU A 95 7.35 8.78 9.07
CA LEU A 95 7.17 7.92 7.90
C LEU A 95 8.39 7.96 6.97
N GLU A 96 9.21 9.02 7.03
CA GLU A 96 10.49 9.06 6.35
C GLU A 96 11.39 7.91 6.82
N GLY A 97 11.84 7.09 5.88
CA GLY A 97 12.61 5.88 6.16
C GLY A 97 11.79 4.58 6.08
N MET A 98 10.45 4.63 6.06
CA MET A 98 9.63 3.46 5.73
C MET A 98 9.60 3.16 4.23
N HIS A 99 9.83 4.16 3.38
CA HIS A 99 9.75 4.03 1.93
C HIS A 99 10.97 3.31 1.33
N ASP A 100 10.71 2.57 0.25
CA ASP A 100 11.74 1.90 -0.56
C ASP A 100 11.34 2.03 -2.03
N ILE A 101 11.69 3.16 -2.60
CA ILE A 101 11.32 3.56 -3.96
C ILE A 101 12.32 2.99 -4.94
N TRP A 102 11.90 1.97 -5.68
CA TRP A 102 12.65 1.41 -6.78
C TRP A 102 11.83 1.50 -8.07
N GLU A 103 12.40 2.13 -9.06
CA GLU A 103 11.73 2.32 -10.34
C GLU A 103 11.91 1.10 -11.23
N MET A 104 10.80 0.51 -11.67
CA MET A 104 10.84 -0.56 -12.65
C MET A 104 11.35 -0.02 -14.00
N PRO A 105 12.42 -0.57 -14.56
CA PRO A 105 12.91 -0.13 -15.87
C PRO A 105 11.81 -0.21 -16.93
N LYS A 106 11.74 0.83 -17.79
CA LYS A 106 10.77 0.89 -18.89
C LYS A 106 11.02 -0.23 -19.90
N LEU A 107 9.96 -0.69 -20.56
CA LEU A 107 10.11 -1.65 -21.65
C LEU A 107 10.95 -1.07 -22.80
N PRO A 108 11.79 -1.86 -23.46
CA PRO A 108 11.95 -3.33 -23.33
C PRO A 108 12.98 -3.76 -22.27
N ASN A 109 13.52 -2.86 -21.47
CA ASN A 109 14.67 -3.09 -20.58
C ASN A 109 14.27 -3.62 -19.19
N ARG A 110 13.12 -4.24 -19.04
CA ARG A 110 12.68 -4.82 -17.78
C ARG A 110 13.61 -5.91 -17.30
N VAL A 111 13.85 -5.92 -15.99
CA VAL A 111 14.67 -6.92 -15.28
C VAL A 111 13.84 -7.53 -14.16
N PRO A 112 14.18 -8.72 -13.66
CA PRO A 112 13.57 -9.25 -12.46
C PRO A 112 13.73 -8.27 -11.29
N ILE A 113 12.68 -8.14 -10.47
CA ILE A 113 12.73 -7.31 -9.26
C ILE A 113 13.76 -7.95 -8.32
N PRO A 114 14.78 -7.21 -7.85
CA PRO A 114 15.87 -7.79 -7.05
C PRO A 114 15.50 -7.94 -5.57
N ILE A 115 14.28 -8.38 -5.28
CA ILE A 115 13.79 -8.70 -3.94
C ILE A 115 13.82 -10.21 -3.76
N THR A 116 14.46 -10.69 -2.71
CA THR A 116 14.54 -12.11 -2.34
C THR A 116 13.81 -12.41 -1.04
N LYS A 117 13.59 -11.41 -0.20
CA LYS A 117 12.88 -11.49 1.07
C LYS A 117 11.99 -10.26 1.25
N PRO A 118 10.87 -10.34 1.96
CA PRO A 118 9.99 -9.19 2.20
C PRO A 118 10.70 -7.96 2.77
N GLY A 119 11.73 -8.15 3.58
CA GLY A 119 12.51 -7.09 4.22
C GLY A 119 13.63 -6.47 3.37
N ASP A 120 13.89 -6.97 2.16
CA ASP A 120 14.96 -6.41 1.31
C ASP A 120 14.60 -4.97 0.90
N ARG A 121 15.54 -4.04 1.04
CA ARG A 121 15.44 -2.67 0.53
C ARG A 121 16.31 -2.53 -0.71
N ILE A 122 15.74 -2.05 -1.80
CA ILE A 122 16.37 -2.05 -3.13
C ILE A 122 16.38 -0.66 -3.80
N GLY A 123 15.74 0.31 -3.18
CA GLY A 123 15.57 1.66 -3.71
C GLY A 123 15.99 2.76 -2.73
N THR A 124 15.43 3.94 -2.92
CA THR A 124 15.64 5.14 -2.11
C THR A 124 14.45 5.39 -1.16
N PRO A 125 14.62 6.12 -0.05
CA PRO A 125 13.50 6.46 0.83
C PRO A 125 12.66 7.65 0.31
N TYR A 126 12.84 8.08 -0.92
CA TYR A 126 12.18 9.23 -1.53
C TYR A 126 11.96 9.01 -3.03
N ILE A 127 11.08 9.83 -3.60
CA ILE A 127 10.89 9.93 -5.05
C ILE A 127 11.73 11.13 -5.55
N GLU A 128 12.62 10.87 -6.51
CA GLU A 128 13.31 11.93 -7.24
C GLU A 128 12.33 12.58 -8.21
N VAL A 129 12.36 13.91 -8.28
CA VAL A 129 11.47 14.67 -9.18
C VAL A 129 12.24 15.84 -9.78
N ASP A 130 11.92 16.16 -11.03
CA ASP A 130 12.36 17.40 -11.64
C ASP A 130 11.63 18.58 -10.98
N PRO A 131 12.32 19.44 -10.22
CA PRO A 131 11.69 20.54 -9.50
C PRO A 131 11.02 21.57 -10.45
N GLU A 132 11.40 21.63 -11.73
CA GLU A 132 10.76 22.52 -12.72
C GLU A 132 9.32 22.09 -13.05
N LYS A 133 8.98 20.80 -12.83
CA LYS A 133 7.61 20.30 -12.97
C LYS A 133 6.68 20.70 -11.81
N ILE A 134 7.22 21.06 -10.64
CA ILE A 134 6.44 21.41 -9.46
C ILE A 134 5.86 22.80 -9.61
N VAL A 135 4.57 22.89 -9.88
CA VAL A 135 3.88 24.17 -10.13
C VAL A 135 3.16 24.72 -8.89
N ALA A 136 2.88 23.87 -7.91
CA ALA A 136 2.29 24.28 -6.64
C ALA A 136 2.62 23.29 -5.51
N ILE A 137 2.71 23.85 -4.30
CA ILE A 137 2.77 23.10 -3.05
C ILE A 137 1.58 23.59 -2.21
N VAL A 138 0.73 22.65 -1.79
CA VAL A 138 -0.46 22.92 -0.99
C VAL A 138 -0.27 22.26 0.37
N LYS A 139 -0.50 22.98 1.44
CA LYS A 139 -0.48 22.42 2.80
C LYS A 139 -1.88 22.02 3.22
N THR A 140 -2.01 20.84 3.77
CA THR A 140 -3.24 20.30 4.35
C THR A 140 -2.94 19.74 5.75
N ASP A 141 -4.01 19.49 6.50
CA ASP A 141 -3.96 18.84 7.82
C ASP A 141 -5.18 17.92 7.91
N GLU A 142 -5.11 16.80 7.17
CA GLU A 142 -6.23 15.89 6.98
C GLU A 142 -5.84 14.45 7.33
N ALA A 143 -6.57 13.87 8.28
CA ALA A 143 -6.37 12.48 8.68
C ALA A 143 -6.76 11.51 7.55
N ASP A 144 -6.11 10.35 7.51
CA ASP A 144 -6.50 9.25 6.63
C ASP A 144 -7.94 8.81 6.94
N ARG A 145 -8.77 8.68 5.89
CA ARG A 145 -10.22 8.42 6.01
C ARG A 145 -10.63 7.06 5.44
N ASN A 146 -9.97 6.02 5.87
CA ASN A 146 -10.41 4.68 5.52
C ASN A 146 -11.67 4.29 6.31
N ALA A 147 -12.54 3.52 5.66
CA ALA A 147 -13.70 2.97 6.36
C ALA A 147 -13.25 1.99 7.45
N PRO A 148 -13.84 2.03 8.65
CA PRO A 148 -13.52 1.07 9.69
C PRO A 148 -13.84 -0.36 9.22
N PHE A 149 -13.02 -1.32 9.59
CA PHE A 149 -13.28 -2.72 9.30
C PHE A 149 -14.46 -3.21 10.14
N LYS A 150 -15.27 -4.07 9.53
CA LYS A 150 -16.31 -4.78 10.29
C LYS A 150 -15.63 -5.86 11.15
N PRO A 151 -16.11 -6.09 12.37
CA PRO A 151 -15.68 -7.24 13.16
C PRO A 151 -15.85 -8.53 12.35
N ALA A 152 -14.98 -9.51 12.60
CA ALA A 152 -15.14 -10.83 12.01
C ALA A 152 -16.50 -11.41 12.41
N ASP A 153 -17.19 -12.01 11.44
CA ASP A 153 -18.41 -12.76 11.69
C ASP A 153 -18.08 -14.25 11.94
N GLU A 154 -19.04 -14.99 12.47
CA GLU A 154 -18.89 -16.43 12.79
C GLU A 154 -18.40 -17.26 11.59
N ILE A 155 -18.79 -16.89 10.37
CA ILE A 155 -18.36 -17.58 9.15
C ILE A 155 -16.88 -17.30 8.89
N SER A 156 -16.45 -16.05 9.00
CA SER A 156 -15.06 -15.63 8.82
C SER A 156 -14.14 -16.25 9.85
N GLU A 157 -14.59 -16.32 11.12
CA GLU A 157 -13.86 -17.00 12.21
C GLU A 157 -13.69 -18.50 11.93
N LYS A 158 -14.75 -19.15 11.46
CA LYS A 158 -14.69 -20.58 11.09
C LYS A 158 -13.76 -20.84 9.90
N ILE A 159 -13.79 -19.97 8.90
CA ILE A 159 -12.85 -20.05 7.75
C ILE A 159 -11.42 -19.88 8.24
N ALA A 160 -11.17 -18.88 9.10
CA ALA A 160 -9.85 -18.64 9.68
C ALA A 160 -9.37 -19.84 10.51
N GLY A 161 -10.23 -20.43 11.33
CA GLY A 161 -9.93 -21.67 12.08
C GLY A 161 -9.52 -22.82 11.17
N ASN A 162 -10.28 -23.10 10.12
CA ASN A 162 -9.94 -24.13 9.14
C ASN A 162 -8.61 -23.85 8.42
N PHE A 163 -8.32 -22.58 8.15
CA PHE A 163 -7.06 -22.19 7.54
C PHE A 163 -5.87 -22.41 8.48
N LEU A 164 -6.00 -22.06 9.75
CA LEU A 164 -4.96 -22.30 10.75
C LEU A 164 -4.74 -23.80 10.98
N ASP A 165 -5.80 -24.61 11.03
CA ASP A 165 -5.69 -26.07 11.10
C ASP A 165 -4.94 -26.63 9.88
N PHE A 166 -5.18 -26.07 8.69
CA PHE A 166 -4.42 -26.43 7.50
C PHE A 166 -2.93 -26.08 7.64
N LEU A 167 -2.59 -24.88 8.12
CA LEU A 167 -1.20 -24.49 8.35
C LEU A 167 -0.50 -25.39 9.38
N GLU A 168 -1.19 -25.74 10.48
CA GLU A 168 -0.69 -26.70 11.47
C GLU A 168 -0.42 -28.07 10.83
N GLY A 169 -1.30 -28.53 9.95
CA GLY A 169 -1.11 -29.76 9.16
C GLY A 169 0.12 -29.70 8.25
N GLU A 170 0.38 -28.54 7.62
CA GLU A 170 1.57 -28.34 6.78
C GLU A 170 2.86 -28.36 7.61
N VAL A 171 2.83 -27.78 8.80
CA VAL A 171 3.96 -27.86 9.74
C VAL A 171 4.20 -29.31 10.21
N ALA A 172 3.15 -30.02 10.59
CA ALA A 172 3.24 -31.42 11.01
C ALA A 172 3.77 -32.32 9.88
N ALA A 173 3.50 -31.99 8.63
CA ALA A 173 4.01 -32.68 7.44
C ALA A 173 5.43 -32.25 7.03
N GLY A 174 6.05 -31.31 7.73
CA GLY A 174 7.40 -30.79 7.43
C GLY A 174 7.48 -29.92 6.17
N ARG A 175 6.33 -29.41 5.65
CA ARG A 175 6.29 -28.53 4.48
C ARG A 175 6.29 -27.05 4.85
N LEU A 176 5.97 -26.71 6.08
CA LEU A 176 5.96 -25.34 6.62
C LEU A 176 6.72 -25.32 7.95
N SER A 177 7.22 -24.15 8.35
CA SER A 177 7.78 -23.88 9.67
C SER A 177 6.89 -22.93 10.46
N TYR A 178 6.85 -23.05 11.77
CA TYR A 178 6.29 -22.01 12.65
C TYR A 178 7.12 -20.74 12.64
N ASP A 179 8.39 -20.83 12.28
CA ASP A 179 9.33 -19.71 12.25
C ASP A 179 9.53 -19.20 10.82
N GLY A 180 9.41 -17.89 10.63
CA GLY A 180 9.68 -17.24 9.35
C GLY A 180 8.58 -17.43 8.30
N TYR A 181 7.31 -17.64 8.72
CA TYR A 181 6.19 -17.76 7.79
C TYR A 181 6.02 -16.48 6.98
N ILE A 182 6.02 -16.61 5.65
CA ILE A 182 5.81 -15.50 4.72
C ILE A 182 4.39 -15.55 4.19
N MET A 183 3.71 -14.40 4.21
CA MET A 183 2.30 -14.31 3.82
C MET A 183 1.99 -13.10 2.96
N GLN A 184 0.87 -13.21 2.24
CA GLN A 184 0.16 -12.11 1.61
C GLN A 184 -1.28 -12.12 2.14
N SER A 185 -1.86 -10.95 2.36
CA SER A 185 -3.24 -10.82 2.84
C SER A 185 -4.03 -9.83 2.01
N GLY A 186 -5.26 -10.18 1.71
CA GLY A 186 -6.25 -9.26 1.16
C GLY A 186 -6.96 -8.45 2.24
N VAL A 187 -7.93 -7.62 1.84
CA VAL A 187 -8.77 -6.80 2.73
C VAL A 187 -10.12 -7.48 2.95
N GLY A 188 -10.61 -7.48 4.19
CA GLY A 188 -11.95 -7.96 4.52
C GLY A 188 -12.04 -8.78 5.81
N ASN A 189 -13.25 -9.30 6.10
CA ASN A 189 -13.54 -9.99 7.36
C ASN A 189 -12.72 -11.28 7.53
N VAL A 190 -12.58 -12.08 6.48
CA VAL A 190 -11.81 -13.33 6.52
C VAL A 190 -10.32 -13.09 6.78
N PRO A 191 -9.63 -12.21 6.02
CA PRO A 191 -8.25 -11.83 6.34
C PRO A 191 -8.08 -11.32 7.78
N ASN A 192 -8.98 -10.48 8.26
CA ASN A 192 -8.91 -9.98 9.64
C ASN A 192 -9.03 -11.10 10.67
N ALA A 193 -9.93 -12.06 10.46
CA ALA A 193 -10.06 -13.23 11.34
C ALA A 193 -8.79 -14.10 11.30
N VAL A 194 -8.16 -14.26 10.14
CA VAL A 194 -6.89 -14.99 10.01
C VAL A 194 -5.76 -14.27 10.77
N MET A 195 -5.67 -12.93 10.68
CA MET A 195 -4.66 -12.18 11.44
C MET A 195 -4.85 -12.35 12.94
N ALA A 196 -6.09 -12.22 13.42
CA ALA A 196 -6.41 -12.46 14.83
C ALA A 196 -6.02 -13.88 15.28
N GLY A 197 -6.31 -14.89 14.47
CA GLY A 197 -5.90 -16.25 14.75
C GLY A 197 -4.38 -16.49 14.74
N LEU A 198 -3.65 -15.81 13.86
CA LEU A 198 -2.19 -15.84 13.84
C LEU A 198 -1.59 -15.18 15.08
N LEU A 199 -2.24 -14.15 15.62
CA LEU A 199 -1.82 -13.49 16.87
C LEU A 199 -1.79 -14.48 18.05
N ASP A 200 -2.76 -15.40 18.12
CA ASP A 200 -2.87 -16.43 19.16
C ASP A 200 -2.12 -17.73 18.82
N SER A 201 -1.59 -17.86 17.61
CA SER A 201 -0.96 -19.09 17.11
C SER A 201 0.48 -19.28 17.60
N LYS A 202 1.09 -20.39 17.20
CA LYS A 202 2.54 -20.67 17.45
C LYS A 202 3.46 -20.02 16.41
N PHE A 203 2.94 -19.44 15.33
CA PHE A 203 3.75 -18.83 14.30
C PHE A 203 4.47 -17.59 14.85
N ASN A 204 5.75 -17.45 14.50
CA ASN A 204 6.62 -16.37 14.92
C ASN A 204 7.51 -15.93 13.75
N ASN A 205 8.14 -14.76 13.88
CA ASN A 205 8.98 -14.15 12.83
C ASN A 205 8.23 -14.08 11.49
N ILE A 206 6.92 -13.84 11.56
CA ILE A 206 6.04 -13.70 10.39
C ILE A 206 6.52 -12.53 9.56
N GLN A 207 6.50 -12.68 8.25
CA GLN A 207 6.82 -11.63 7.30
C GLN A 207 5.66 -11.47 6.33
N ALA A 208 5.35 -10.23 5.94
CA ALA A 208 4.34 -9.96 4.94
C ALA A 208 4.92 -9.28 3.71
N TYR A 209 4.51 -9.77 2.53
CA TYR A 209 4.67 -9.09 1.26
C TYR A 209 3.29 -8.99 0.62
N THR A 210 2.69 -7.80 0.64
CA THR A 210 1.26 -7.63 0.40
C THR A 210 0.96 -6.31 -0.32
N GLU A 211 -0.29 -6.06 -0.66
CA GLU A 211 -0.71 -4.79 -1.24
C GLU A 211 -0.81 -3.70 -0.16
N VAL A 212 -1.53 -3.97 0.93
CA VAL A 212 -1.79 -2.98 1.99
C VAL A 212 -1.52 -3.56 3.38
N ILE A 213 -1.07 -2.68 4.28
CA ILE A 213 -0.91 -2.98 5.71
C ILE A 213 -2.21 -2.63 6.42
N GLN A 214 -2.74 -3.55 7.21
CA GLN A 214 -4.01 -3.45 7.93
C GLN A 214 -3.80 -3.53 9.44
N ASP A 215 -4.84 -3.19 10.22
CA ASP A 215 -4.83 -3.18 11.68
C ASP A 215 -4.23 -4.47 12.29
N GLY A 216 -4.67 -5.65 11.81
CA GLY A 216 -4.16 -6.92 12.33
C GLY A 216 -2.67 -7.18 12.06
N MET A 217 -2.05 -6.53 11.05
CA MET A 217 -0.61 -6.60 10.85
C MET A 217 0.12 -5.70 11.86
N VAL A 218 -0.46 -4.56 12.21
CA VAL A 218 0.06 -3.70 13.27
C VAL A 218 0.05 -4.44 14.60
N ASP A 219 -1.06 -5.14 14.93
CA ASP A 219 -1.15 -5.98 16.13
C ASP A 219 -0.08 -7.09 16.15
N LEU A 220 0.17 -7.73 15.02
CA LEU A 220 1.22 -8.75 14.90
C LEU A 220 2.63 -8.17 15.07
N ILE A 221 2.88 -6.93 14.64
CA ILE A 221 4.14 -6.21 14.87
C ILE A 221 4.27 -5.88 16.35
N ASP A 222 3.25 -5.29 16.97
CA ASP A 222 3.24 -4.90 18.38
C ASP A 222 3.44 -6.09 19.33
N SER A 223 2.90 -7.24 18.98
CA SER A 223 3.10 -8.48 19.74
C SER A 223 4.49 -9.11 19.54
N GLY A 224 5.31 -8.58 18.62
CA GLY A 224 6.60 -9.13 18.24
C GLY A 224 6.52 -10.39 17.35
N LYS A 225 5.33 -10.78 16.89
CA LYS A 225 5.15 -11.95 16.02
C LYS A 225 5.46 -11.68 14.56
N MET A 226 5.27 -10.44 14.10
CA MET A 226 5.63 -10.03 12.73
C MET A 226 6.89 -9.16 12.76
N THR A 227 7.87 -9.53 11.98
CA THR A 227 9.16 -8.83 11.91
C THR A 227 9.20 -7.78 10.83
N VAL A 228 8.47 -7.99 9.72
CA VAL A 228 8.40 -7.03 8.61
C VAL A 228 7.10 -7.16 7.84
N ALA A 229 6.54 -6.03 7.43
CA ALA A 229 5.44 -5.91 6.49
C ALA A 229 5.84 -4.98 5.33
N SER A 230 5.86 -5.53 4.12
CA SER A 230 6.16 -4.80 2.88
C SER A 230 4.89 -4.66 2.05
N ALA A 231 4.54 -3.41 1.68
CA ALA A 231 3.29 -3.10 0.98
C ALA A 231 3.43 -1.83 0.12
N THR A 232 2.35 -1.42 -0.56
CA THR A 232 2.32 -0.14 -1.28
C THR A 232 1.70 0.99 -0.44
N SER A 233 0.85 0.65 0.52
CA SER A 233 0.15 1.64 1.36
C SER A 233 -0.37 1.06 2.66
N PHE A 234 -0.79 1.95 3.55
CA PHE A 234 -1.65 1.61 4.66
C PHE A 234 -3.12 1.52 4.23
N SER A 235 -3.85 0.62 4.87
CA SER A 235 -5.32 0.55 4.85
C SER A 235 -5.78 0.32 6.28
N LEU A 236 -5.55 1.31 7.13
CA LEU A 236 -5.81 1.28 8.56
C LEU A 236 -7.18 1.84 8.88
N SER A 237 -7.83 1.32 9.91
CA SER A 237 -8.99 1.99 10.50
C SER A 237 -8.59 3.36 11.05
N PRO A 238 -9.55 4.28 11.28
CA PRO A 238 -9.21 5.60 11.83
C PRO A 238 -8.41 5.54 13.14
N GLU A 239 -8.72 4.60 14.02
CA GLU A 239 -8.02 4.39 15.27
C GLU A 239 -6.54 4.01 15.02
N TYR A 240 -6.30 3.04 14.16
CA TYR A 240 -4.95 2.58 13.83
C TYR A 240 -4.17 3.58 12.96
N ALA A 241 -4.86 4.39 12.15
CA ALA A 241 -4.24 5.49 11.44
C ALA A 241 -3.69 6.56 12.40
N HIS A 242 -4.46 6.92 13.43
CA HIS A 242 -3.98 7.81 14.51
C HIS A 242 -2.82 7.19 15.27
N LYS A 243 -2.91 5.93 15.67
CA LYS A 243 -1.82 5.21 16.35
C LYS A 243 -0.55 5.19 15.49
N MET A 244 -0.67 4.85 14.20
CA MET A 244 0.46 4.85 13.27
C MET A 244 1.08 6.23 13.15
N ASN A 245 0.27 7.28 13.11
CA ASN A 245 0.75 8.66 13.03
C ASN A 245 1.51 9.10 14.30
N GLU A 246 1.00 8.76 15.48
CA GLU A 246 1.60 9.12 16.77
C GLU A 246 2.87 8.30 17.07
N GLU A 247 2.89 7.03 16.65
CA GLU A 247 3.92 6.05 17.02
C GLU A 247 4.78 5.60 15.82
N ALA A 248 4.78 6.32 14.70
CA ALA A 248 5.41 5.89 13.44
C ALA A 248 6.88 5.46 13.62
N SER A 249 7.63 6.12 14.52
CA SER A 249 9.03 5.75 14.82
C SER A 249 9.20 4.31 15.30
N ASN A 250 8.18 3.76 15.99
CA ASN A 250 8.22 2.37 16.49
C ASN A 250 8.10 1.35 15.38
N TYR A 251 7.52 1.73 14.24
CA TYR A 251 7.24 0.83 13.11
C TYR A 251 8.24 0.95 11.95
N ARG A 252 9.13 1.94 11.97
CA ARG A 252 10.05 2.24 10.87
C ARG A 252 10.90 1.05 10.42
N GLU A 253 11.39 0.26 11.36
CA GLU A 253 12.21 -0.91 11.08
C GLU A 253 11.39 -2.13 10.62
N HIS A 254 10.06 -2.09 10.82
CA HIS A 254 9.16 -3.19 10.53
C HIS A 254 8.34 -2.98 9.26
N ILE A 255 8.27 -1.75 8.73
CA ILE A 255 7.41 -1.41 7.61
C ILE A 255 8.23 -0.93 6.42
N ILE A 256 7.86 -1.43 5.23
CA ILE A 256 8.44 -0.99 3.96
C ILE A 256 7.30 -0.65 2.99
N LEU A 257 7.26 0.61 2.56
CA LEU A 257 6.29 1.10 1.57
C LEU A 257 6.96 1.23 0.19
N ARG A 258 6.40 0.54 -0.82
CA ARG A 258 6.96 0.39 -2.15
C ARG A 258 6.02 0.90 -3.25
N PRO A 259 6.55 1.23 -4.44
CA PRO A 259 5.72 1.44 -5.63
C PRO A 259 4.80 0.24 -5.91
N GLN A 260 3.59 0.52 -6.39
CA GLN A 260 2.59 -0.52 -6.65
C GLN A 260 3.01 -1.50 -7.75
N GLN A 261 3.82 -1.08 -8.71
CA GLN A 261 4.44 -1.96 -9.69
C GLN A 261 5.33 -3.04 -9.05
N ILE A 262 5.82 -2.80 -7.83
CA ILE A 262 6.69 -3.72 -7.10
C ILE A 262 5.86 -4.60 -6.16
N SER A 263 5.04 -3.99 -5.30
CA SER A 263 4.23 -4.73 -4.30
C SER A 263 3.18 -5.64 -4.93
N ASN A 264 2.61 -5.26 -6.08
CA ASN A 264 1.54 -5.97 -6.78
C ASN A 264 2.02 -6.66 -8.07
N HIS A 265 3.33 -6.81 -8.27
CA HIS A 265 3.85 -7.48 -9.46
C HIS A 265 3.41 -8.95 -9.46
N PRO A 266 2.83 -9.47 -10.59
CA PRO A 266 2.41 -10.87 -10.70
C PRO A 266 3.58 -11.85 -10.62
#